data_9751642a639a6b07e6911d4f6e0a13d2
#
_entry.id   9751642a639a6b07e6911d4f6e0a13d2
#
_cell.length_a   1.000
_cell.length_b   1.000
_cell.length_c   1.000
_cell.angle_alpha   90.00
_cell.angle_beta   90.00
_cell.angle_gamma   90.00
#
_symmetry.space_group_name_H-M   'P 1'
#
loop_
_entity.id
_entity.type
_entity.pdbx_description
1 polymer ?
#
loop_
_entity_poly.entity_id
_entity_poly.type
_entity_poly.pdbx_seq_one_letter_code
_entity_poly.pdbx_strand_id
1 'polypeptide(L)'
;MLKKYDAKHTESFLKGLRVLTGIPYKKLEKYANENNLFNILEHPNTIEPNQRQLQKISLLNEFIASYRLLKMQEEKNKITLNASTRAGEYFCSILGGIKDKEKFMVAFLDNGNNIIETRTVSEGSLGEAVVYPRNILKAALDCDCKSMVLAHNHPGGSLKASPQDMDVTERLVS
;
A
#
# COMPACT_ATOMS: atom_id res chain seq x y z
N MET A 1 -19.50 30.84 -6.66
CA MET A 1 -18.11 30.47 -6.33
C MET A 1 -17.74 29.00 -6.61
N LEU A 2 -18.69 28.06 -6.60
CA LEU A 2 -18.46 26.64 -6.96
C LEU A 2 -17.92 26.39 -8.38
N LYS A 3 -18.06 27.33 -9.33
CA LYS A 3 -17.48 27.23 -10.68
C LYS A 3 -15.94 27.12 -10.73
N LYS A 4 -15.25 27.24 -9.59
CA LYS A 4 -13.79 27.18 -9.49
C LYS A 4 -13.27 25.72 -9.37
N TYR A 5 -14.14 24.78 -8.99
CA TYR A 5 -13.78 23.38 -8.77
C TYR A 5 -14.63 22.46 -9.63
N ASP A 6 -14.12 21.30 -9.96
CA ASP A 6 -14.87 20.26 -10.66
C ASP A 6 -16.12 19.86 -9.86
N ALA A 7 -17.28 19.87 -10.52
CA ALA A 7 -18.57 19.65 -9.86
C ALA A 7 -18.66 18.25 -9.22
N LYS A 8 -18.13 17.21 -9.89
CA LYS A 8 -18.16 15.84 -9.42
C LYS A 8 -17.31 15.67 -8.14
N HIS A 9 -16.11 16.24 -8.15
CA HIS A 9 -15.22 16.18 -6.98
C HIS A 9 -15.78 17.01 -5.81
N THR A 10 -16.38 18.16 -6.08
CA THR A 10 -17.04 18.99 -5.06
C THR A 10 -18.20 18.25 -4.41
N GLU A 11 -19.05 17.62 -5.20
CA GLU A 11 -20.19 16.83 -4.67
C GLU A 11 -19.71 15.66 -3.81
N SER A 12 -18.70 14.91 -4.29
CA SER A 12 -18.11 13.80 -3.55
C SER A 12 -17.48 14.26 -2.21
N PHE A 13 -16.80 15.40 -2.22
CA PHE A 13 -16.21 15.98 -1.01
C PHE A 13 -17.29 16.38 0.02
N LEU A 14 -18.35 17.06 -0.41
CA LEU A 14 -19.47 17.45 0.46
C LEU A 14 -20.23 16.24 1.01
N LYS A 15 -20.46 15.21 0.18
CA LYS A 15 -21.04 13.93 0.62
C LYS A 15 -20.18 13.23 1.67
N GLY A 16 -18.87 13.19 1.44
CA GLY A 16 -17.90 12.64 2.40
C GLY A 16 -17.92 13.40 3.72
N LEU A 17 -17.86 14.72 3.69
CA LEU A 17 -17.95 15.57 4.89
C LEU A 17 -19.24 15.34 5.68
N ARG A 18 -20.39 15.22 5.00
CA ARG A 18 -21.66 14.88 5.66
C ARG A 18 -21.54 13.59 6.46
N VAL A 19 -21.01 12.53 5.84
CA VAL A 19 -20.90 11.20 6.50
C VAL A 19 -19.93 11.27 7.67
N LEU A 20 -18.75 11.87 7.47
CA LEU A 20 -17.69 11.88 8.46
C LEU A 20 -18.00 12.83 9.64
N THR A 21 -18.52 14.01 9.38
CA THR A 21 -18.74 15.04 10.41
C THR A 21 -20.14 15.03 11.00
N GLY A 22 -21.14 14.56 10.25
CA GLY A 22 -22.55 14.62 10.59
C GLY A 22 -23.17 16.00 10.38
N ILE A 23 -22.49 16.91 9.65
CA ILE A 23 -23.07 18.21 9.28
C ILE A 23 -24.07 17.96 8.13
N PRO A 24 -25.30 18.51 8.18
CA PRO A 24 -26.29 18.33 7.14
C PRO A 24 -25.79 18.80 5.77
N TYR A 25 -26.02 18.01 4.70
CA TYR A 25 -25.56 18.30 3.36
C TYR A 25 -26.01 19.70 2.90
N LYS A 26 -27.27 20.09 3.12
CA LYS A 26 -27.79 21.42 2.77
C LYS A 26 -27.00 22.56 3.40
N LYS A 27 -26.51 22.39 4.63
CA LYS A 27 -25.68 23.40 5.32
C LYS A 27 -24.31 23.50 4.69
N LEU A 28 -23.68 22.35 4.38
CA LEU A 28 -22.39 22.28 3.67
C LEU A 28 -22.46 22.90 2.27
N GLU A 29 -23.49 22.55 1.51
CA GLU A 29 -23.71 23.05 0.15
C GLU A 29 -23.96 24.56 0.13
N LYS A 30 -24.83 25.08 1.00
CA LYS A 30 -25.08 26.52 1.15
C LYS A 30 -23.76 27.26 1.45
N TYR A 31 -23.00 26.77 2.44
CA TYR A 31 -21.73 27.39 2.79
C TYR A 31 -20.74 27.40 1.62
N ALA A 32 -20.59 26.27 0.92
CA ALA A 32 -19.67 26.13 -0.21
C ALA A 32 -20.05 27.03 -1.41
N ASN A 33 -21.32 27.34 -1.60
CA ASN A 33 -21.79 28.27 -2.66
C ASN A 33 -21.38 29.72 -2.39
N GLU A 34 -21.34 30.11 -1.14
CA GLU A 34 -21.10 31.49 -0.70
C GLU A 34 -19.64 31.74 -0.30
N ASN A 35 -18.91 30.69 0.12
CA ASN A 35 -17.60 30.77 0.75
C ASN A 35 -16.58 29.79 0.12
N ASN A 36 -15.34 29.88 0.59
CA ASN A 36 -14.32 28.89 0.24
C ASN A 36 -14.66 27.54 0.90
N LEU A 37 -14.80 26.52 0.05
CA LEU A 37 -15.11 25.15 0.43
C LEU A 37 -14.16 24.58 1.51
N PHE A 38 -12.88 24.89 1.42
CA PHE A 38 -11.86 24.34 2.34
C PHE A 38 -11.94 24.92 3.75
N ASN A 39 -12.57 26.09 3.93
CA ASN A 39 -12.78 26.67 5.26
C ASN A 39 -13.58 25.76 6.18
N ILE A 40 -14.39 24.83 5.64
CA ILE A 40 -15.12 23.83 6.44
C ILE A 40 -14.14 23.00 7.29
N LEU A 41 -12.97 22.71 6.77
CA LEU A 41 -11.91 21.98 7.47
C LEU A 41 -10.86 22.91 8.09
N GLU A 42 -10.45 23.97 7.40
CA GLU A 42 -9.36 24.86 7.82
C GLU A 42 -9.80 25.85 8.89
N HIS A 43 -11.05 26.32 8.81
CA HIS A 43 -11.66 27.29 9.74
C HIS A 43 -13.06 26.84 10.16
N PRO A 44 -13.20 25.69 10.85
CA PRO A 44 -14.49 25.01 11.05
C PRO A 44 -15.54 25.86 11.78
N ASN A 45 -15.14 26.81 12.63
CA ASN A 45 -16.08 27.68 13.32
C ASN A 45 -16.90 28.58 12.37
N THR A 46 -16.46 28.78 11.13
CA THR A 46 -17.19 29.57 10.12
C THR A 46 -18.50 28.94 9.67
N ILE A 47 -18.64 27.62 9.81
CA ILE A 47 -19.87 26.88 9.53
C ILE A 47 -20.72 26.63 10.79
N GLU A 48 -20.31 27.18 11.93
CA GLU A 48 -21.02 27.04 13.21
C GLU A 48 -21.38 25.57 13.52
N PRO A 49 -20.40 24.65 13.64
CA PRO A 49 -20.65 23.26 13.97
C PRO A 49 -21.01 23.14 15.46
N ASN A 50 -21.82 22.15 15.82
CA ASN A 50 -21.94 21.79 17.22
C ASN A 50 -20.64 21.13 17.73
N GLN A 51 -20.51 20.98 19.06
CA GLN A 51 -19.28 20.47 19.68
C GLN A 51 -18.88 19.08 19.16
N ARG A 52 -19.84 18.17 18.95
CA ARG A 52 -19.58 16.84 18.40
C ARG A 52 -19.10 16.88 16.94
N GLN A 53 -19.66 17.78 16.15
CA GLN A 53 -19.23 17.99 14.76
C GLN A 53 -17.82 18.59 14.70
N LEU A 54 -17.54 19.56 15.58
CA LEU A 54 -16.22 20.16 15.68
C LEU A 54 -15.14 19.14 16.07
N GLN A 55 -15.42 18.27 17.04
CA GLN A 55 -14.51 17.17 17.41
C GLN A 55 -14.21 16.24 16.22
N LYS A 56 -15.25 15.90 15.43
CA LYS A 56 -15.05 15.06 14.24
C LYS A 56 -14.23 15.74 13.15
N ILE A 57 -14.40 17.05 12.95
CA ILE A 57 -13.59 17.83 12.02
C ILE A 57 -12.12 17.84 12.48
N SER A 58 -11.90 18.07 13.80
CA SER A 58 -10.55 18.03 14.37
C SER A 58 -9.86 16.69 14.14
N LEU A 59 -10.57 15.58 14.44
CA LEU A 59 -10.05 14.23 14.21
C LEU A 59 -9.75 13.96 12.72
N LEU A 60 -10.62 14.41 11.83
CA LEU A 60 -10.40 14.28 10.39
C LEU A 60 -9.16 15.06 9.93
N ASN A 61 -8.97 16.28 10.41
CA ASN A 61 -7.80 17.09 10.10
C ASN A 61 -6.51 16.43 10.61
N GLU A 62 -6.53 15.91 11.83
CA GLU A 62 -5.41 15.18 12.43
C GLU A 62 -5.07 13.92 11.61
N PHE A 63 -6.09 13.15 11.20
CA PHE A 63 -5.90 11.98 10.34
C PHE A 63 -5.28 12.35 8.99
N ILE A 64 -5.79 13.40 8.33
CA ILE A 64 -5.25 13.87 7.04
C ILE A 64 -3.79 14.34 7.19
N ALA A 65 -3.48 15.08 8.24
CA ALA A 65 -2.13 15.55 8.52
C ALA A 65 -1.17 14.37 8.78
N SER A 66 -1.57 13.43 9.63
CA SER A 66 -0.79 12.23 9.93
C SER A 66 -0.57 11.37 8.68
N TYR A 67 -1.61 11.15 7.88
CA TYR A 67 -1.50 10.43 6.60
C TYR A 67 -0.47 11.08 5.66
N ARG A 68 -0.52 12.41 5.51
CA ARG A 68 0.43 13.14 4.65
C ARG A 68 1.88 12.99 5.14
N LEU A 69 2.11 13.10 6.45
CA LEU A 69 3.44 12.93 7.04
C LEU A 69 3.98 11.52 6.85
N LEU A 70 3.15 10.49 7.12
CA LEU A 70 3.52 9.08 6.92
C LEU A 70 3.80 8.79 5.45
N LYS A 71 2.98 9.34 4.54
CA LYS A 71 3.17 9.18 3.10
C LYS A 71 4.49 9.81 2.61
N MET A 72 4.85 10.98 3.12
CA MET A 72 6.14 11.59 2.82
C MET A 72 7.33 10.77 3.33
N GLN A 73 7.19 10.10 4.49
CA GLN A 73 8.22 9.21 5.02
C GLN A 73 8.33 7.94 4.18
N GLU A 74 7.20 7.35 3.79
CA GLU A 74 7.15 6.18 2.92
C GLU A 74 7.86 6.46 1.58
N GLU A 75 7.56 7.58 0.92
CA GLU A 75 8.20 7.94 -0.36
C GLU A 75 9.73 8.06 -0.27
N LYS A 76 10.26 8.52 0.87
CA LYS A 76 11.71 8.58 1.11
C LYS A 76 12.36 7.21 1.30
N ASN A 77 11.60 6.23 1.78
CA ASN A 77 12.07 4.90 2.14
C ASN A 77 11.66 3.81 1.13
N LYS A 78 11.02 4.19 0.03
CA LYS A 78 10.59 3.24 -1.00
C LYS A 78 11.77 2.46 -1.56
N ILE A 79 11.67 1.14 -1.51
CA ILE A 79 12.62 0.22 -2.13
C ILE A 79 12.10 -0.12 -3.52
N THR A 80 12.86 0.25 -4.55
CA THR A 80 12.51 -0.01 -5.95
C THR A 80 13.41 -1.11 -6.52
N LEU A 81 12.81 -2.17 -7.05
CA LEU A 81 13.50 -3.30 -7.68
C LEU A 81 13.44 -3.19 -9.21
N ASN A 82 14.07 -2.16 -9.76
CA ASN A 82 14.05 -1.86 -11.20
C ASN A 82 15.20 -2.52 -12.00
N ALA A 83 16.04 -3.31 -11.35
CA ALA A 83 17.11 -4.07 -11.95
C ALA A 83 17.33 -5.38 -11.19
N SER A 84 17.80 -6.43 -11.89
CA SER A 84 18.11 -7.73 -11.26
C SER A 84 19.16 -7.63 -10.15
N THR A 85 20.14 -6.73 -10.31
CA THR A 85 21.16 -6.47 -9.29
C THR A 85 20.54 -5.94 -7.99
N ARG A 86 19.63 -4.96 -8.08
CA ARG A 86 18.92 -4.42 -6.89
C ARG A 86 18.02 -5.46 -6.23
N ALA A 87 17.33 -6.29 -7.01
CA ALA A 87 16.56 -7.39 -6.49
C ALA A 87 17.46 -8.40 -5.75
N GLY A 88 18.62 -8.73 -6.34
CA GLY A 88 19.62 -9.58 -5.73
C GLY A 88 20.15 -9.02 -4.41
N GLU A 89 20.57 -7.75 -4.37
CA GLU A 89 21.03 -7.07 -3.15
C GLU A 89 19.97 -7.07 -2.05
N TYR A 90 18.71 -6.76 -2.41
CA TYR A 90 17.60 -6.77 -1.49
C TYR A 90 17.40 -8.14 -0.84
N PHE A 91 17.26 -9.19 -1.64
CA PHE A 91 17.04 -10.54 -1.10
C PHE A 91 18.30 -11.12 -0.42
N CYS A 92 19.49 -10.80 -0.89
CA CYS A 92 20.73 -11.17 -0.18
C CYS A 92 20.79 -10.56 1.22
N SER A 93 20.32 -9.32 1.40
CA SER A 93 20.28 -8.70 2.74
C SER A 93 19.35 -9.41 3.71
N ILE A 94 18.30 -10.05 3.22
CA ILE A 94 17.31 -10.76 4.03
C ILE A 94 17.69 -12.24 4.21
N LEU A 95 18.09 -12.91 3.15
CA LEU A 95 18.29 -14.37 3.09
C LEU A 95 19.73 -14.78 3.37
N GLY A 96 20.71 -13.91 3.14
CA GLY A 96 22.14 -14.26 3.14
C GLY A 96 22.69 -14.78 4.48
N GLY A 97 22.04 -14.44 5.60
CA GLY A 97 22.40 -14.91 6.94
C GLY A 97 21.75 -16.25 7.35
N ILE A 98 20.79 -16.76 6.57
CA ILE A 98 20.01 -17.95 6.94
C ILE A 98 20.70 -19.20 6.42
N LYS A 99 21.25 -20.02 7.33
CA LYS A 99 22.04 -21.22 7.02
C LYS A 99 21.40 -22.53 7.47
N ASP A 100 20.37 -22.45 8.31
CA ASP A 100 19.73 -23.58 8.97
C ASP A 100 18.47 -24.09 8.26
N LYS A 101 17.91 -23.27 7.36
CA LYS A 101 16.66 -23.57 6.67
C LYS A 101 16.58 -22.90 5.31
N GLU A 102 15.77 -23.48 4.45
CA GLU A 102 15.38 -22.89 3.17
C GLU A 102 14.17 -22.01 3.34
N LYS A 103 14.22 -20.79 2.78
CA LYS A 103 13.10 -19.86 2.73
C LYS A 103 12.84 -19.46 1.30
N PHE A 104 11.58 -19.57 0.89
CA PHE A 104 11.09 -19.05 -0.37
C PHE A 104 10.31 -17.77 -0.12
N MET A 105 10.74 -16.67 -0.72
CA MET A 105 10.16 -15.34 -0.53
C MET A 105 9.68 -14.76 -1.86
N VAL A 106 8.65 -13.93 -1.78
CA VAL A 106 8.10 -13.19 -2.92
C VAL A 106 7.98 -11.72 -2.54
N ALA A 107 8.55 -10.83 -3.36
CA ALA A 107 8.27 -9.41 -3.32
C ALA A 107 7.21 -9.07 -4.37
N PHE A 108 6.12 -8.46 -3.94
CA PHE A 108 5.03 -7.97 -4.79
C PHE A 108 5.28 -6.50 -5.10
N LEU A 109 5.23 -6.13 -6.39
CA LEU A 109 5.66 -4.82 -6.86
C LEU A 109 4.51 -4.05 -7.52
N ASP A 110 4.51 -2.74 -7.34
CA ASP A 110 3.60 -1.81 -8.02
C ASP A 110 4.06 -1.51 -9.48
N ASN A 111 3.34 -0.64 -10.18
CA ASN A 111 3.68 -0.21 -11.54
C ASN A 111 5.04 0.49 -11.66
N GLY A 112 5.57 1.04 -10.58
CA GLY A 112 6.88 1.68 -10.51
C GLY A 112 8.00 0.74 -10.07
N ASN A 113 7.72 -0.57 -9.96
CA ASN A 113 8.60 -1.58 -9.38
C ASN A 113 8.99 -1.31 -7.92
N ASN A 114 8.17 -0.55 -7.19
CA ASN A 114 8.35 -0.39 -5.76
C ASN A 114 7.75 -1.58 -5.02
N ILE A 115 8.37 -1.99 -3.93
CA ILE A 115 7.87 -3.09 -3.10
C ILE A 115 6.58 -2.62 -2.40
N ILE A 116 5.46 -3.33 -2.67
CA ILE A 116 4.22 -3.22 -1.92
C ILE A 116 4.36 -4.03 -0.63
N GLU A 117 4.81 -5.28 -0.78
CA GLU A 117 4.98 -6.22 0.33
C GLU A 117 5.99 -7.29 -0.05
N THR A 118 6.70 -7.82 0.95
CA THR A 118 7.54 -9.02 0.81
C THR A 118 7.05 -10.07 1.80
N ARG A 119 6.77 -11.29 1.30
CA ARG A 119 6.28 -12.42 2.12
C ARG A 119 7.22 -13.61 2.02
N THR A 120 7.40 -14.30 3.14
CA THR A 120 7.87 -15.69 3.15
C THR A 120 6.68 -16.58 2.81
N VAL A 121 6.73 -17.27 1.70
CA VAL A 121 5.63 -18.15 1.24
C VAL A 121 5.86 -19.62 1.57
N SER A 122 7.10 -19.99 1.80
CA SER A 122 7.47 -21.31 2.30
C SER A 122 8.75 -21.24 3.12
N GLU A 123 8.82 -22.04 4.16
CA GLU A 123 9.98 -22.22 5.03
C GLU A 123 10.03 -23.68 5.45
N GLY A 124 11.17 -24.34 5.32
CA GLY A 124 11.32 -25.76 5.67
C GLY A 124 12.76 -26.18 5.89
N SER A 125 12.93 -27.42 6.32
CA SER A 125 14.22 -28.10 6.35
C SER A 125 14.72 -28.34 4.92
N LEU A 126 16.02 -28.56 4.76
CA LEU A 126 16.72 -28.75 3.47
C LEU A 126 15.92 -29.67 2.52
N GLY A 127 15.38 -29.10 1.44
CA GLY A 127 14.68 -29.83 0.39
C GLY A 127 13.19 -30.10 0.60
N GLU A 128 12.54 -29.55 1.66
CA GLU A 128 11.12 -29.81 1.96
C GLU A 128 10.21 -28.58 1.88
N ALA A 129 10.73 -27.44 1.46
CA ALA A 129 9.93 -26.23 1.34
C ALA A 129 8.91 -26.36 0.17
N VAL A 130 7.68 -26.75 0.48
CA VAL A 130 6.61 -26.87 -0.53
C VAL A 130 6.05 -25.50 -0.87
N VAL A 131 6.20 -25.09 -2.12
CA VAL A 131 5.66 -23.84 -2.64
C VAL A 131 4.38 -24.15 -3.42
N TYR A 132 3.27 -23.52 -3.00
CA TYR A 132 1.98 -23.63 -3.68
C TYR A 132 1.73 -22.39 -4.56
N PRO A 133 1.85 -22.48 -5.91
CA PRO A 133 1.66 -21.34 -6.82
C PRO A 133 0.33 -20.61 -6.60
N ARG A 134 -0.77 -21.35 -6.35
CA ARG A 134 -2.08 -20.75 -6.08
C ARG A 134 -2.10 -19.77 -4.90
N ASN A 135 -1.27 -20.01 -3.87
CA ASN A 135 -1.21 -19.13 -2.71
C ASN A 135 -0.46 -17.84 -3.04
N ILE A 136 0.57 -17.94 -3.87
CA ILE A 136 1.33 -16.78 -4.38
C ILE A 136 0.42 -15.93 -5.27
N LEU A 137 -0.29 -16.55 -6.22
CA LEU A 137 -1.22 -15.85 -7.12
C LEU A 137 -2.36 -15.18 -6.34
N LYS A 138 -2.91 -15.87 -5.33
CA LYS A 138 -3.92 -15.25 -4.45
C LYS A 138 -3.35 -14.02 -3.75
N ALA A 139 -2.16 -14.11 -3.17
CA ALA A 139 -1.52 -12.98 -2.50
C ALA A 139 -1.24 -11.82 -3.47
N ALA A 140 -0.85 -12.12 -4.71
CA ALA A 140 -0.67 -11.12 -5.77
C ALA A 140 -1.95 -10.36 -6.10
N LEU A 141 -3.09 -11.08 -6.18
CA LEU A 141 -4.40 -10.47 -6.39
C LEU A 141 -4.85 -9.65 -5.18
N ASP A 142 -4.62 -10.15 -3.97
CA ASP A 142 -5.01 -9.46 -2.72
C ASP A 142 -4.28 -8.12 -2.54
N CYS A 143 -3.03 -8.01 -3.00
CA CYS A 143 -2.25 -6.76 -2.93
C CYS A 143 -2.27 -5.92 -4.21
N ASP A 144 -3.01 -6.36 -5.25
CA ASP A 144 -3.14 -5.67 -6.55
C ASP A 144 -1.77 -5.34 -7.17
N CYS A 145 -0.82 -6.27 -7.06
CA CYS A 145 0.53 -6.05 -7.58
C CYS A 145 0.59 -6.16 -9.11
N LYS A 146 1.54 -5.46 -9.72
CA LYS A 146 1.79 -5.50 -11.17
C LYS A 146 2.76 -6.62 -11.55
N SER A 147 3.73 -6.90 -10.71
CA SER A 147 4.78 -7.89 -10.95
C SER A 147 5.27 -8.48 -9.63
N MET A 148 6.00 -9.58 -9.73
CA MET A 148 6.57 -10.28 -8.59
C MET A 148 8.04 -10.59 -8.83
N VAL A 149 8.84 -10.58 -7.76
CA VAL A 149 10.20 -11.12 -7.76
C VAL A 149 10.25 -12.27 -6.75
N LEU A 150 10.70 -13.42 -7.22
CA LEU A 150 10.83 -14.65 -6.45
C LEU A 150 12.28 -14.80 -6.01
N ALA A 151 12.51 -15.21 -4.78
CA ALA A 151 13.84 -15.51 -4.27
C ALA A 151 13.81 -16.61 -3.22
N HIS A 152 14.84 -17.42 -3.15
CA HIS A 152 15.06 -18.39 -2.10
C HIS A 152 16.55 -18.52 -1.82
N ASN A 153 16.89 -19.03 -0.65
CA ASN A 153 18.26 -19.37 -0.29
C ASN A 153 18.46 -20.88 -0.35
N HIS A 154 19.67 -21.29 -0.70
CA HIS A 154 20.16 -22.66 -0.52
C HIS A 154 21.12 -22.68 0.66
N PRO A 155 20.76 -23.20 1.83
CA PRO A 155 21.63 -23.27 3.01
C PRO A 155 22.95 -24.01 2.73
N GLY A 156 22.94 -24.97 1.80
CA GLY A 156 24.12 -25.69 1.34
C GLY A 156 25.06 -24.88 0.41
N GLY A 157 24.71 -23.60 0.10
CA GLY A 157 25.54 -22.71 -0.70
C GLY A 157 25.48 -22.94 -2.22
N SER A 158 24.62 -23.82 -2.73
CA SER A 158 24.42 -23.99 -4.18
C SER A 158 23.83 -22.71 -4.79
N LEU A 159 24.39 -22.29 -5.93
CA LEU A 159 23.82 -21.19 -6.73
C LEU A 159 22.96 -21.68 -7.90
N LYS A 160 22.81 -23.01 -8.04
CA LYS A 160 22.00 -23.60 -9.12
C LYS A 160 20.58 -23.83 -8.62
N ALA A 161 19.61 -23.37 -9.39
CA ALA A 161 18.20 -23.69 -9.19
C ALA A 161 18.00 -25.22 -9.28
N SER A 162 17.20 -25.77 -8.36
CA SER A 162 16.79 -27.18 -8.42
C SER A 162 15.70 -27.38 -9.48
N PRO A 163 15.42 -28.63 -9.93
CA PRO A 163 14.29 -28.90 -10.79
C PRO A 163 12.93 -28.43 -10.20
N GLN A 164 12.78 -28.48 -8.87
CA GLN A 164 11.60 -27.98 -8.16
C GLN A 164 11.46 -26.46 -8.26
N ASP A 165 12.56 -25.73 -8.13
CA ASP A 165 12.56 -24.25 -8.29
C ASP A 165 12.14 -23.84 -9.70
N MET A 166 12.62 -24.59 -10.72
CA MET A 166 12.25 -24.37 -12.10
C MET A 166 10.76 -24.66 -12.34
N ASP A 167 10.23 -25.78 -11.82
CA ASP A 167 8.81 -26.15 -11.93
C ASP A 167 7.88 -25.08 -11.28
N VAL A 168 8.23 -24.60 -10.08
CA VAL A 168 7.47 -23.54 -9.41
C VAL A 168 7.48 -22.26 -10.24
N THR A 169 8.64 -21.89 -10.79
CA THR A 169 8.77 -20.67 -11.63
C THR A 169 7.94 -20.81 -12.89
N GLU A 170 8.00 -21.95 -13.59
CA GLU A 170 7.24 -22.21 -14.80
C GLU A 170 5.72 -22.12 -14.57
N ARG A 171 5.23 -22.70 -13.47
CA ARG A 171 3.81 -22.63 -13.09
C ARG A 171 3.32 -21.23 -12.70
N LEU A 172 4.21 -20.34 -12.33
CA LEU A 172 3.86 -18.95 -12.00
C LEU A 172 3.92 -18.01 -13.21
N VAL A 173 4.65 -18.40 -14.26
CA VAL A 173 4.80 -17.61 -15.49
C VAL A 173 3.81 -18.03 -16.58
N SER A 174 3.33 -19.29 -16.55
CA SER A 174 2.33 -19.83 -17.47
C SER A 174 0.89 -19.36 -17.13
#